data_55a4b5fbd6428ae56b9588da44de24e8
#
_entry.id   55a4b5fbd6428ae56b9588da44de24e8
#
_cell.length_a   1.000
_cell.length_b   1.000
_cell.length_c   1.000
_cell.angle_alpha   90.00
_cell.angle_beta   90.00
_cell.angle_gamma   90.00
#
_symmetry.space_group_name_H-M   'P 1'
#
loop_
_entity.id
_entity.type
_entity.pdbx_description
1 polymer ?
#
loop_
_entity_poly.entity_id
_entity_poly.type
_entity_poly.pdbx_seq_one_letter_code
_entity_poly.pdbx_strand_id
1 'polypeptide(L)'
;MRGIIAVNNLGYIGVNNELLWKSQQDMSHFVKMTLNQRLLVGHNTSLNLPKLKNREVIVDGRDEEVTNVDWCIGGKKTYEKYAKYFTELHISHIDNNDIGDIMFPDLRDLNKDCKIFNYHFK
;
A
#
# COMPACT_ATOMS: atom_id res chain seq x y z
N MET A 1 11.70 -1.29 6.16
CA MET A 1 10.43 -1.54 5.46
C MET A 1 10.01 -0.29 4.71
N ARG A 2 9.51 -0.44 3.51
CA ARG A 2 8.98 0.66 2.70
C ARG A 2 7.47 0.49 2.57
N GLY A 3 6.74 1.58 2.55
CA GLY A 3 5.31 1.57 2.27
C GLY A 3 5.04 1.97 0.83
N ILE A 4 4.06 1.34 0.19
CA ILE A 4 3.60 1.70 -1.14
C ILE A 4 2.09 1.79 -1.12
N ILE A 5 1.54 2.92 -1.55
CA ILE A 5 0.11 3.22 -1.46
C ILE A 5 -0.32 4.06 -2.66
N ALA A 6 -1.54 3.84 -3.13
CA ALA A 6 -2.15 4.66 -4.17
C ALA A 6 -3.40 5.34 -3.62
N VAL A 7 -3.60 6.60 -3.98
CA VAL A 7 -4.71 7.42 -3.52
C VAL A 7 -5.29 8.21 -4.70
N ASN A 8 -6.61 8.40 -4.71
CA ASN A 8 -7.24 9.21 -5.75
C ASN A 8 -7.32 10.70 -5.36
N ASN A 9 -7.93 11.52 -6.21
CA ASN A 9 -8.02 12.97 -6.01
C ASN A 9 -8.82 13.37 -4.77
N LEU A 10 -9.71 12.49 -4.29
CA LEU A 10 -10.57 12.75 -3.13
C LEU A 10 -10.04 12.16 -1.83
N GLY A 11 -8.86 11.53 -1.86
CA GLY A 11 -8.25 10.96 -0.67
C GLY A 11 -8.64 9.52 -0.36
N TYR A 12 -9.32 8.83 -1.29
CA TYR A 12 -9.70 7.43 -1.10
C TYR A 12 -8.64 6.47 -1.61
N ILE A 13 -8.48 5.34 -0.91
CA ILE A 13 -7.56 4.28 -1.30
C ILE A 13 -8.27 2.99 -1.69
N GLY A 14 -9.57 2.88 -1.49
CA GLY A 14 -10.32 1.69 -1.87
C GLY A 14 -11.81 1.77 -1.61
N VAL A 15 -12.50 0.73 -2.06
CA VAL A 15 -13.92 0.49 -1.83
C VAL A 15 -14.14 -1.02 -1.68
N ASN A 16 -14.89 -1.45 -0.66
CA ASN A 16 -15.17 -2.88 -0.40
C ASN A 16 -13.91 -3.76 -0.42
N ASN A 17 -12.80 -3.26 0.16
CA ASN A 17 -11.50 -3.94 0.23
C ASN A 17 -10.82 -4.15 -1.13
N GLU A 18 -11.24 -3.43 -2.16
CA GLU A 18 -10.65 -3.47 -3.50
C GLU A 18 -10.15 -2.09 -3.90
N LEU A 19 -9.32 -2.04 -4.94
CA LEU A 19 -8.94 -0.77 -5.54
C LEU A 19 -10.13 -0.13 -6.21
N LEU A 20 -10.26 1.17 -6.04
CA LEU A 20 -11.37 1.99 -6.55
C LEU A 20 -11.27 2.26 -8.06
N TRP A 21 -10.07 2.12 -8.61
CA TRP A 21 -9.76 2.46 -10.00
C TRP A 21 -8.92 1.36 -10.65
N LYS A 22 -8.79 1.44 -11.96
CA LYS A 22 -7.85 0.65 -12.73
C LYS A 22 -6.91 1.60 -13.45
N SER A 23 -5.67 1.67 -13.01
CA SER A 23 -4.61 2.45 -13.65
C SER A 23 -3.50 1.51 -14.09
N GLN A 24 -3.31 1.40 -15.39
CA GLN A 24 -2.25 0.56 -15.94
C GLN A 24 -0.86 1.12 -15.58
N GLN A 25 -0.73 2.43 -15.55
CA GLN A 25 0.52 3.08 -15.15
C GLN A 25 0.87 2.77 -13.70
N ASP A 26 -0.11 2.85 -12.79
CA ASP A 26 0.08 2.53 -11.37
C ASP A 26 0.42 1.05 -11.19
N MET A 27 -0.28 0.17 -11.87
CA MET A 27 0.00 -1.27 -11.79
C MET A 27 1.40 -1.59 -12.30
N SER A 28 1.83 -1.00 -13.40
CA SER A 28 3.18 -1.18 -13.93
C SER A 28 4.24 -0.67 -12.95
N HIS A 29 3.98 0.46 -12.30
CA HIS A 29 4.84 1.02 -11.26
C HIS A 29 4.96 0.06 -10.07
N PHE A 30 3.84 -0.43 -9.56
CA PHE A 30 3.79 -1.37 -8.44
C PHE A 30 4.56 -2.66 -8.77
N VAL A 31 4.31 -3.23 -9.93
CA VAL A 31 4.96 -4.46 -10.38
C VAL A 31 6.46 -4.28 -10.45
N LYS A 32 6.93 -3.17 -10.99
CA LYS A 32 8.35 -2.85 -11.13
C LYS A 32 9.03 -2.64 -9.77
N MET A 33 8.38 -1.91 -8.87
CA MET A 33 8.94 -1.57 -7.57
C MET A 33 9.06 -2.79 -6.65
N THR A 34 8.14 -3.74 -6.75
CA THR A 34 8.04 -4.86 -5.81
C THR A 34 8.62 -6.18 -6.34
N LEU A 35 9.20 -6.19 -7.54
CA LEU A 35 9.70 -7.41 -8.19
C LEU A 35 10.74 -8.13 -7.33
N ASN A 36 10.56 -9.44 -7.17
CA ASN A 36 11.47 -10.32 -6.41
C ASN A 36 11.63 -9.93 -4.93
N GLN A 37 10.62 -9.29 -4.35
CA GLN A 37 10.69 -8.81 -2.97
C GLN A 37 9.60 -9.41 -2.09
N ARG A 38 9.74 -9.23 -0.77
CA ARG A 38 8.80 -9.71 0.23
C ARG A 38 7.80 -8.61 0.54
N LEU A 39 6.50 -8.95 0.46
CA LEU A 39 5.40 -8.01 0.63
C LEU A 39 4.55 -8.39 1.83
N LEU A 40 4.29 -7.43 2.70
CA LEU A 40 3.38 -7.58 3.83
C LEU A 40 2.01 -7.02 3.45
N VAL A 41 0.96 -7.81 3.67
CA VAL A 41 -0.42 -7.41 3.38
C VAL A 41 -1.33 -7.78 4.55
N GLY A 42 -2.31 -6.93 4.82
CA GLY A 42 -3.33 -7.23 5.82
C GLY A 42 -4.29 -8.31 5.37
N HIS A 43 -4.95 -8.97 6.33
CA HIS A 43 -5.81 -10.12 6.03
C HIS A 43 -6.93 -9.77 5.04
N ASN A 44 -7.70 -8.70 5.29
CA ASN A 44 -8.83 -8.35 4.44
C ASN A 44 -8.40 -8.00 3.01
N THR A 45 -7.29 -7.29 2.87
CA THR A 45 -6.74 -6.95 1.56
C THR A 45 -6.25 -8.19 0.83
N SER A 46 -5.68 -9.15 1.56
CA SER A 46 -5.16 -10.39 0.95
C SER A 46 -6.24 -11.22 0.28
N LEU A 47 -7.49 -11.14 0.75
CA LEU A 47 -8.61 -11.91 0.20
C LEU A 47 -8.94 -11.51 -1.25
N ASN A 48 -8.64 -10.26 -1.61
CA ASN A 48 -8.93 -9.72 -2.95
C ASN A 48 -7.66 -9.47 -3.77
N LEU A 49 -6.50 -9.87 -3.24
CA LEU A 49 -5.24 -9.66 -3.92
C LEU A 49 -5.05 -10.72 -5.01
N PRO A 50 -4.79 -10.31 -6.26
CA PRO A 50 -4.46 -11.28 -7.31
C PRO A 50 -3.15 -11.98 -6.99
N LYS A 51 -2.97 -13.18 -7.55
CA LYS A 51 -1.71 -13.90 -7.38
C LYS A 51 -0.55 -13.11 -7.99
N LEU A 52 0.41 -12.74 -7.17
CA LEU A 52 1.58 -11.99 -7.58
C LEU A 52 2.75 -12.94 -7.82
N LYS A 53 3.13 -13.08 -9.09
CA LYS A 53 4.29 -13.90 -9.47
C LYS A 53 5.59 -13.23 -9.07
N ASN A 54 6.57 -14.03 -8.68
CA ASN A 54 7.92 -13.57 -8.32
C ASN A 54 7.94 -12.61 -7.12
N ARG A 55 6.98 -12.77 -6.21
CA ARG A 55 6.96 -12.06 -4.93
C ARG A 55 6.57 -13.03 -3.83
N GLU A 56 7.17 -12.85 -2.67
CA GLU A 56 6.75 -13.56 -1.47
C GLU A 56 5.73 -12.68 -0.73
N VAL A 57 4.50 -13.14 -0.61
CA VAL A 57 3.43 -12.40 0.07
C VAL A 57 3.22 -12.97 1.45
N ILE A 58 3.32 -12.13 2.47
CA ILE A 58 3.13 -12.50 3.86
C ILE A 58 1.89 -11.77 4.38
N VAL A 59 0.93 -12.52 4.91
CA VAL A 59 -0.28 -11.96 5.49
C VAL A 59 -0.02 -11.64 6.96
N ASP A 60 -0.35 -10.40 7.34
CA ASP A 60 -0.15 -9.95 8.72
C ASP A 60 -1.07 -10.69 9.69
N GLY A 61 -0.50 -11.18 10.78
CA GLY A 61 -1.25 -11.76 11.90
C GLY A 61 -1.72 -10.68 12.87
N ARG A 62 -2.70 -11.01 13.73
CA ARG A 62 -3.27 -10.02 14.66
C ARG A 62 -2.33 -9.66 15.81
N ASP A 63 -1.54 -10.62 16.29
CA ASP A 63 -0.82 -10.51 17.55
C ASP A 63 0.70 -10.38 17.37
N GLU A 64 1.21 -10.50 16.15
CA GLU A 64 2.64 -10.45 15.88
C GLU A 64 2.96 -9.35 14.88
N GLU A 65 4.14 -8.76 15.03
CA GLU A 65 4.68 -7.82 14.06
C GLU A 65 5.66 -8.52 13.15
N VAL A 66 5.51 -8.33 11.84
CA VAL A 66 6.40 -8.87 10.82
C VAL A 66 7.20 -7.71 10.24
N THR A 67 8.49 -7.63 10.55
CA THR A 67 9.33 -6.51 10.14
C THR A 67 10.37 -6.85 9.09
N ASN A 68 10.62 -8.13 8.83
CA ASN A 68 11.62 -8.58 7.86
C ASN A 68 11.05 -8.69 6.45
N VAL A 69 10.33 -7.66 6.01
CA VAL A 69 9.74 -7.54 4.68
C VAL A 69 10.25 -6.28 4.01
N ASP A 70 10.17 -6.26 2.68
CA ASP A 70 10.63 -5.12 1.89
C ASP A 70 9.58 -4.03 1.77
N TRP A 71 8.31 -4.42 1.61
CA TRP A 71 7.20 -3.52 1.36
C TRP A 71 5.97 -3.87 2.18
N CYS A 72 5.28 -2.84 2.67
CA CYS A 72 3.91 -2.93 3.18
C CYS A 72 2.96 -2.45 2.07
N ILE A 73 2.03 -3.29 1.66
CA ILE A 73 1.13 -3.01 0.53
C ILE A 73 -0.33 -2.81 0.95
N GLY A 74 -0.58 -2.70 2.24
CA GLY A 74 -1.91 -2.33 2.76
C GLY A 74 -2.63 -3.46 3.48
N GLY A 75 -3.85 -3.28 3.88
CA GLY A 75 -4.60 -2.05 3.64
C GLY A 75 -4.42 -0.98 4.72
N LYS A 76 -5.48 -0.18 4.93
CA LYS A 76 -5.43 0.99 5.80
C LYS A 76 -4.88 0.69 7.19
N LYS A 77 -5.44 -0.29 7.88
CA LYS A 77 -5.02 -0.64 9.24
C LYS A 77 -3.58 -1.15 9.28
N THR A 78 -3.17 -1.87 8.24
CA THR A 78 -1.81 -2.40 8.13
C THR A 78 -0.81 -1.27 7.91
N TYR A 79 -1.13 -0.30 7.06
CA TYR A 79 -0.30 0.90 6.91
C TYR A 79 -0.15 1.64 8.25
N GLU A 80 -1.25 1.84 8.97
CA GLU A 80 -1.23 2.54 10.24
C GLU A 80 -0.41 1.80 11.30
N LYS A 81 -0.56 0.48 11.36
CA LYS A 81 0.18 -0.37 12.30
C LYS A 81 1.70 -0.32 12.08
N TYR A 82 2.11 -0.30 10.81
CA TYR A 82 3.53 -0.42 10.45
C TYR A 82 4.20 0.90 10.05
N ALA A 83 3.48 2.01 10.07
CA ALA A 83 4.01 3.33 9.66
C ALA A 83 5.32 3.68 10.37
N LYS A 84 5.44 3.34 11.65
CA LYS A 84 6.63 3.61 12.46
C LYS A 84 7.90 2.91 11.95
N TYR A 85 7.73 1.87 11.13
CA TYR A 85 8.86 1.12 10.55
C TYR A 85 9.23 1.57 9.14
N PHE A 86 8.47 2.48 8.54
CA PHE A 86 8.73 2.91 7.17
C PHE A 86 9.95 3.80 7.09
N THR A 87 10.92 3.39 6.29
CA THR A 87 12.07 4.22 5.91
C THR A 87 11.78 5.04 4.67
N GLU A 88 10.86 4.58 3.84
CA GLU A 88 10.36 5.25 2.65
C GLU A 88 8.87 5.01 2.52
N LEU A 89 8.17 6.00 2.00
CA LEU A 89 6.75 5.90 1.64
C LEU A 89 6.57 6.38 0.21
N HIS A 90 6.11 5.49 -0.65
CA HIS A 90 5.86 5.75 -2.05
C HIS A 90 4.37 5.92 -2.28
N ILE A 91 3.96 7.10 -2.67
CA ILE A 91 2.54 7.47 -2.83
C ILE A 91 2.28 7.72 -4.31
N SER A 92 1.37 6.94 -4.89
CA SER A 92 0.87 7.15 -6.24
C SER A 92 -0.43 7.95 -6.16
N HIS A 93 -0.44 9.11 -6.80
CA HIS A 93 -1.62 9.97 -6.90
C HIS A 93 -2.32 9.69 -8.22
N ILE A 94 -3.51 9.12 -8.14
CA ILE A 94 -4.27 8.67 -9.31
C ILE A 94 -5.32 9.72 -9.65
N ASP A 95 -5.34 10.15 -10.90
CA ASP A 95 -6.33 11.11 -11.41
C ASP A 95 -7.67 10.40 -11.61
N ASN A 96 -8.42 10.29 -10.51
CA ASN A 96 -9.69 9.60 -10.43
C ASN A 96 -10.52 10.28 -9.33
N ASN A 97 -11.81 10.48 -9.58
CA ASN A 97 -12.70 11.18 -8.66
C ASN A 97 -13.84 10.30 -8.12
N ASP A 98 -13.69 9.00 -8.17
CA ASP A 98 -14.69 8.09 -7.62
C ASP A 98 -14.68 8.15 -6.10
N ILE A 99 -15.87 7.96 -5.51
CA ILE A 99 -16.04 7.93 -4.06
C ILE A 99 -15.86 6.51 -3.57
N GLY A 100 -14.92 6.32 -2.65
CA GLY A 100 -14.69 5.03 -2.00
C GLY A 100 -15.27 5.01 -0.61
N ASP A 101 -14.91 3.99 0.16
CA ASP A 101 -15.26 3.88 1.57
C ASP A 101 -14.03 3.81 2.48
N ILE A 102 -12.83 3.75 1.90
CA ILE A 102 -11.58 3.68 2.66
C ILE A 102 -10.72 4.90 2.31
N MET A 103 -10.50 5.74 3.33
CA MET A 103 -9.68 6.95 3.20
C MET A 103 -8.21 6.63 3.40
N PHE A 104 -7.35 7.56 2.97
CA PHE A 104 -5.92 7.51 3.21
C PHE A 104 -5.65 7.28 4.70
N PRO A 105 -4.69 6.42 5.06
CA PRO A 105 -4.44 6.06 6.46
C PRO A 105 -3.93 7.23 7.30
N ASP A 106 -4.14 7.12 8.61
CA ASP A 106 -3.56 8.04 9.58
C ASP A 106 -2.10 7.63 9.81
N LEU A 107 -1.17 8.44 9.31
CA LEU A 107 0.27 8.17 9.38
C LEU A 107 0.99 9.04 10.41
N ARG A 108 0.30 9.41 11.51
CA ARG A 108 0.90 10.24 12.56
C ARG A 108 2.14 9.62 13.19
N ASP A 109 2.24 8.29 13.19
CA ASP A 109 3.39 7.56 13.74
C ASP A 109 4.54 7.40 12.76
N LEU A 110 4.42 7.99 11.56
CA LEU A 110 5.49 7.93 10.56
C LEU A 110 6.75 8.58 11.10
N ASN A 111 7.89 7.90 10.91
CA ASN A 111 9.18 8.42 11.36
C ASN A 111 9.52 9.73 10.64
N LYS A 112 10.09 10.69 11.37
CA LYS A 112 10.51 11.98 10.81
C LYS A 112 11.51 11.84 9.67
N ASP A 113 12.33 10.80 9.72
CA ASP A 113 13.36 10.54 8.71
C ASP A 113 12.84 9.75 7.52
N CYS A 114 11.56 9.37 7.53
CA CYS A 114 10.95 8.67 6.41
C CYS A 114 10.97 9.54 5.16
N LYS A 115 11.51 9.01 4.07
CA LYS A 115 11.52 9.70 2.79
C LYS A 115 10.21 9.45 2.06
N ILE A 116 9.59 10.52 1.54
CA ILE A 116 8.32 10.43 0.84
C ILE A 116 8.55 10.68 -0.65
N PHE A 117 8.09 9.74 -1.46
CA PHE A 117 8.16 9.81 -2.91
C PHE A 117 6.75 9.89 -3.47
N ASN A 118 6.47 10.90 -4.29
CA ASN A 118 5.16 11.12 -4.88
C ASN A 118 5.23 10.89 -6.39
N TYR A 119 4.26 10.12 -6.89
CA TYR A 119 4.11 9.80 -8.30
C TYR A 119 2.71 10.22 -8.74
N HIS A 120 2.55 10.65 -9.99
CA HIS A 120 1.26 11.10 -10.51
C HIS A 120 0.91 10.30 -11.77
N PHE A 121 -0.23 9.61 -11.72
CA PHE A 121 -0.69 8.74 -12.79
C PHE A 121 -2.14 9.06 -13.17
N LYS A 122 -2.48 8.69 -14.37
CA LYS A 122 -3.86 8.79 -14.87
C LYS A 122 -4.65 7.51 -14.64
#